data_8fb9048c02f92b9f4ef4d2d9d35a00e5
#
_entry.id   8fb9048c02f92b9f4ef4d2d9d35a00e5
#
_cell.length_a   1.000
_cell.length_b   1.000
_cell.length_c   1.000
_cell.angle_alpha   90.00
_cell.angle_beta   90.00
_cell.angle_gamma   90.00
#
_symmetry.space_group_name_H-M   'P 1'
#
loop_
_entity.id
_entity.type
_entity.pdbx_description
1 polymer ?
#
loop_
_entity_poly.entity_id
_entity_poly.type
_entity_poly.pdbx_seq_one_letter_code
_entity_poly.pdbx_strand_id
1 'polypeptide(L)'
;IPKIENIRPQMKRIEIGADLNGSELAQVTRVLTTTSEVERFFEDLADSEIELLRLYQWQKQLVNLPELTRQLKTAIDEDGRVTDDASPELRTIRNNIRRSEQTIREQLDGLIRGGNAKYLSDTIVTMRNDRYVIPVKQEYRGVFGGVVHDQSASGQTLFIEPKQIVDSNNRLRSHQIAERSEIERILAELSAALVPHRRDILHNATVIGHLDFINGKA
;
A
#
# COMPACT_ATOMS: atom_id res chain seq x y z
N ILE A 1 -4.34 0.31 -25.68
CA ILE A 1 -5.11 -0.21 -24.53
C ILE A 1 -4.15 -0.97 -23.63
N PRO A 2 -4.08 -0.69 -22.32
CA PRO A 2 -3.19 -1.40 -21.42
C PRO A 2 -3.63 -2.87 -21.28
N LYS A 3 -2.65 -3.76 -21.12
CA LYS A 3 -2.92 -5.18 -20.91
C LYS A 3 -3.70 -5.38 -19.61
N ILE A 4 -4.86 -6.02 -19.71
CA ILE A 4 -5.71 -6.38 -18.59
C ILE A 4 -5.45 -7.83 -18.20
N GLU A 5 -5.24 -8.06 -16.90
CA GLU A 5 -5.06 -9.39 -16.34
C GLU A 5 -6.41 -10.09 -16.15
N ASN A 6 -6.38 -11.41 -16.04
CA ASN A 6 -7.59 -12.19 -15.79
C ASN A 6 -8.06 -12.00 -14.34
N ILE A 7 -9.20 -11.35 -14.18
CA ILE A 7 -9.80 -11.05 -12.86
C ILE A 7 -10.92 -12.03 -12.46
N ARG A 8 -11.17 -13.08 -13.24
CA ARG A 8 -12.23 -14.07 -12.91
C ARG A 8 -12.04 -14.74 -11.55
N PRO A 9 -10.82 -15.16 -11.15
CA PRO A 9 -10.63 -15.73 -9.82
C PRO A 9 -10.99 -14.77 -8.70
N GLN A 10 -10.64 -13.48 -8.84
CA GLN A 10 -10.95 -12.44 -7.85
C GLN A 10 -12.46 -12.23 -7.73
N MET A 11 -13.16 -12.17 -8.86
CA MET A 11 -14.62 -12.00 -8.87
C MET A 11 -15.36 -13.19 -8.22
N LYS A 12 -14.87 -14.41 -8.38
CA LYS A 12 -15.40 -15.58 -7.67
C LYS A 12 -15.16 -15.51 -6.17
N ARG A 13 -14.01 -15.03 -5.76
CA ARG A 13 -13.67 -14.92 -4.31
C ARG A 13 -14.55 -13.90 -3.61
N ILE A 14 -14.79 -12.73 -4.19
CA ILE A 14 -15.67 -11.72 -3.58
C ILE A 14 -17.14 -12.19 -3.54
N GLU A 15 -17.57 -13.03 -4.48
CA GLU A 15 -18.93 -13.60 -4.50
C GLU A 15 -19.21 -14.43 -3.24
N ILE A 16 -18.20 -15.12 -2.73
CA ILE A 16 -18.29 -15.93 -1.49
C ILE A 16 -17.88 -15.14 -0.24
N GLY A 17 -17.72 -13.82 -0.33
CA GLY A 17 -17.40 -12.95 0.79
C GLY A 17 -15.93 -12.87 1.16
N ALA A 18 -15.01 -13.36 0.31
CA ALA A 18 -13.58 -13.22 0.55
C ALA A 18 -13.08 -11.81 0.22
N ASP A 19 -12.07 -11.35 0.95
CA ASP A 19 -11.42 -10.08 0.71
C ASP A 19 -10.32 -10.21 -0.35
N LEU A 20 -10.16 -9.17 -1.17
CA LEU A 20 -9.04 -9.04 -2.10
C LEU A 20 -7.90 -8.27 -1.42
N ASN A 21 -6.67 -8.62 -1.77
CA ASN A 21 -5.50 -7.83 -1.38
C ASN A 21 -5.33 -6.59 -2.29
N GLY A 22 -4.40 -5.70 -1.91
CA GLY A 22 -4.18 -4.46 -2.66
C GLY A 22 -3.78 -4.67 -4.11
N SER A 23 -2.94 -5.66 -4.40
CA SER A 23 -2.52 -6.02 -5.77
C SER A 23 -3.70 -6.49 -6.62
N GLU A 24 -4.57 -7.32 -6.07
CA GLU A 24 -5.78 -7.80 -6.73
C GLU A 24 -6.78 -6.66 -6.98
N LEU A 25 -6.94 -5.75 -6.02
CA LEU A 25 -7.76 -4.55 -6.19
C LEU A 25 -7.18 -3.60 -7.25
N ALA A 26 -5.86 -3.48 -7.36
CA ALA A 26 -5.22 -2.70 -8.42
C ALA A 26 -5.51 -3.29 -9.81
N GLN A 27 -5.54 -4.61 -9.95
CA GLN A 27 -5.92 -5.29 -11.20
C GLN A 27 -7.37 -4.96 -11.60
N VAL A 28 -8.29 -5.00 -10.65
CA VAL A 28 -9.70 -4.62 -10.86
C VAL A 28 -9.81 -3.14 -11.21
N THR A 29 -9.07 -2.29 -10.53
CA THR A 29 -9.03 -0.84 -10.79
C THR A 29 -8.59 -0.54 -12.21
N ARG A 30 -7.63 -1.30 -12.76
CA ARG A 30 -7.24 -1.17 -14.17
C ARG A 30 -8.40 -1.43 -15.14
N VAL A 31 -9.21 -2.44 -14.88
CA VAL A 31 -10.41 -2.70 -15.70
C VAL A 31 -11.34 -1.50 -15.66
N LEU A 32 -11.64 -0.98 -14.49
CA LEU A 32 -12.53 0.18 -14.30
C LEU A 32 -11.98 1.45 -14.96
N THR A 33 -10.70 1.72 -14.77
CA THR A 33 -10.02 2.88 -15.36
C THR A 33 -9.98 2.80 -16.87
N THR A 34 -9.60 1.64 -17.41
CA THR A 34 -9.55 1.41 -18.85
C THR A 34 -10.93 1.54 -19.47
N THR A 35 -11.98 1.08 -18.81
CA THR A 35 -13.36 1.29 -19.25
C THR A 35 -13.66 2.77 -19.42
N SER A 36 -13.36 3.58 -18.43
CA SER A 36 -13.59 5.04 -18.48
C SER A 36 -12.74 5.73 -19.57
N GLU A 37 -11.50 5.29 -19.75
CA GLU A 37 -10.61 5.82 -20.79
C GLU A 37 -11.10 5.48 -22.20
N VAL A 38 -11.56 4.25 -22.42
CA VAL A 38 -12.11 3.82 -23.70
C VAL A 38 -13.39 4.59 -24.02
N GLU A 39 -14.28 4.79 -23.04
CA GLU A 39 -15.50 5.58 -23.25
C GLU A 39 -15.17 7.01 -23.66
N ARG A 40 -14.26 7.68 -22.93
CA ARG A 40 -13.82 9.05 -23.25
C ARG A 40 -13.21 9.12 -24.65
N PHE A 41 -12.35 8.18 -25.01
CA PHE A 41 -11.76 8.12 -26.34
C PHE A 41 -12.80 8.05 -27.45
N PHE A 42 -13.86 7.26 -27.26
CA PHE A 42 -14.94 7.17 -28.26
C PHE A 42 -15.86 8.39 -28.28
N GLU A 43 -16.06 9.06 -27.15
CA GLU A 43 -16.74 10.36 -27.11
C GLU A 43 -15.98 11.41 -27.92
N ASP A 44 -14.68 11.51 -27.71
CA ASP A 44 -13.80 12.43 -28.46
C ASP A 44 -13.77 12.11 -29.97
N LEU A 45 -13.81 10.82 -30.35
CA LEU A 45 -13.89 10.39 -31.75
C LEU A 45 -15.23 10.72 -32.40
N ALA A 46 -16.34 10.64 -31.65
CA ALA A 46 -17.67 10.96 -32.18
C ALA A 46 -17.76 12.41 -32.63
N ASP A 47 -17.02 13.31 -31.98
CA ASP A 47 -16.90 14.72 -32.33
C ASP A 47 -16.01 14.97 -33.59
N SER A 48 -15.24 13.96 -34.03
CA SER A 48 -14.27 14.10 -35.13
C SER A 48 -14.71 13.55 -36.49
N GLU A 49 -15.99 13.15 -36.67
CA GLU A 49 -16.57 12.60 -37.91
C GLU A 49 -15.90 11.32 -38.45
N ILE A 50 -15.17 10.57 -37.61
CA ILE A 50 -14.53 9.32 -38.01
C ILE A 50 -15.52 8.15 -37.83
N GLU A 51 -15.90 7.50 -38.92
CA GLU A 51 -16.81 6.35 -38.89
C GLU A 51 -16.06 5.05 -38.55
N LEU A 52 -16.15 4.60 -37.28
CA LEU A 52 -15.63 3.32 -36.79
C LEU A 52 -16.77 2.42 -36.29
N LEU A 53 -17.75 2.15 -37.15
CA LEU A 53 -19.02 1.47 -36.80
C LEU A 53 -18.85 0.21 -35.94
N ARG A 54 -17.87 -0.64 -36.25
CA ARG A 54 -17.64 -1.89 -35.50
C ARG A 54 -17.09 -1.64 -34.09
N LEU A 55 -16.20 -0.65 -33.94
CA LEU A 55 -15.66 -0.31 -32.67
C LEU A 55 -16.68 0.35 -31.74
N TYR A 56 -17.56 1.20 -32.31
CA TYR A 56 -18.68 1.78 -31.55
C TYR A 56 -19.65 0.74 -31.01
N GLN A 57 -19.88 -0.37 -31.75
CA GLN A 57 -20.72 -1.46 -31.26
C GLN A 57 -20.16 -2.15 -30.01
N TRP A 58 -18.86 -2.30 -29.94
CA TRP A 58 -18.19 -2.84 -28.75
C TRP A 58 -18.18 -1.84 -27.59
N GLN A 59 -17.89 -0.58 -27.87
CA GLN A 59 -17.89 0.47 -26.84
C GLN A 59 -19.25 0.61 -26.15
N LYS A 60 -20.35 0.53 -26.91
CA LYS A 60 -21.71 0.58 -26.35
C LYS A 60 -22.04 -0.55 -25.37
N GLN A 61 -21.25 -1.61 -25.36
CA GLN A 61 -21.42 -2.72 -24.40
C GLN A 61 -20.74 -2.47 -23.06
N LEU A 62 -19.87 -1.47 -22.96
CA LEU A 62 -19.23 -1.13 -21.71
C LEU A 62 -20.22 -0.52 -20.72
N VAL A 63 -20.09 -0.92 -19.46
CA VAL A 63 -20.86 -0.37 -18.34
C VAL A 63 -19.95 0.57 -17.55
N ASN A 64 -20.26 1.85 -17.56
CA ASN A 64 -19.50 2.84 -16.80
C ASN A 64 -19.88 2.79 -15.31
N LEU A 65 -18.86 2.75 -14.44
CA LEU A 65 -18.98 2.70 -12.99
C LEU A 65 -18.14 3.84 -12.35
N PRO A 66 -18.49 5.11 -12.57
CA PRO A 66 -17.64 6.25 -12.24
C PRO A 66 -17.38 6.38 -10.73
N GLU A 67 -18.38 6.17 -9.89
CA GLU A 67 -18.24 6.26 -8.44
C GLU A 67 -17.32 5.17 -7.89
N LEU A 68 -17.49 3.93 -8.36
CA LEU A 68 -16.65 2.82 -7.96
C LEU A 68 -15.21 3.02 -8.44
N THR A 69 -15.03 3.49 -9.67
CA THR A 69 -13.71 3.83 -10.24
C THR A 69 -13.01 4.88 -9.40
N ARG A 70 -13.70 5.95 -9.04
CA ARG A 70 -13.18 7.03 -8.20
C ARG A 70 -12.78 6.51 -6.82
N GLN A 71 -13.63 5.73 -6.18
CA GLN A 71 -13.37 5.14 -4.86
C GLN A 71 -12.10 4.28 -4.86
N LEU A 72 -11.96 3.39 -5.83
CA LEU A 72 -10.79 2.52 -5.94
C LEU A 72 -9.52 3.29 -6.31
N LYS A 73 -9.58 4.21 -7.25
CA LYS A 73 -8.43 5.05 -7.64
C LYS A 73 -7.92 5.92 -6.48
N THR A 74 -8.81 6.40 -5.63
CA THR A 74 -8.44 7.19 -4.45
C THR A 74 -7.75 6.33 -3.40
N ALA A 75 -8.23 5.10 -3.19
CA ALA A 75 -7.80 4.24 -2.09
C ALA A 75 -6.58 3.37 -2.41
N ILE A 76 -6.40 2.97 -3.67
CA ILE A 76 -5.35 2.03 -4.10
C ILE A 76 -4.52 2.67 -5.22
N ASP A 77 -3.19 2.66 -5.06
CA ASP A 77 -2.27 3.09 -6.10
C ASP A 77 -2.00 1.99 -7.15
N GLU A 78 -1.23 2.31 -8.19
CA GLU A 78 -0.92 1.39 -9.29
C GLU A 78 -0.13 0.15 -8.84
N ASP A 79 0.61 0.25 -7.74
CA ASP A 79 1.39 -0.84 -7.15
C ASP A 79 0.56 -1.70 -6.17
N GLY A 80 -0.70 -1.36 -5.95
CA GLY A 80 -1.59 -2.06 -5.03
C GLY A 80 -1.43 -1.65 -3.57
N ARG A 81 -0.79 -0.49 -3.30
CA ARG A 81 -0.67 0.04 -1.96
C ARG A 81 -1.90 0.86 -1.59
N VAL A 82 -2.34 0.73 -0.36
CA VAL A 82 -3.40 1.57 0.19
C VAL A 82 -2.85 2.97 0.48
N THR A 83 -3.46 3.98 -0.11
CA THR A 83 -3.02 5.37 -0.04
C THR A 83 -3.44 6.04 1.26
N ASP A 84 -2.79 7.16 1.61
CA ASP A 84 -3.20 7.98 2.75
C ASP A 84 -4.61 8.57 2.59
N ASP A 85 -5.09 8.68 1.35
CA ASP A 85 -6.41 9.20 1.02
C ASP A 85 -7.53 8.15 1.12
N ALA A 86 -7.18 6.90 1.40
CA ALA A 86 -8.15 5.81 1.52
C ALA A 86 -9.11 6.02 2.70
N SER A 87 -8.63 6.58 3.81
CA SER A 87 -9.46 7.00 4.94
C SER A 87 -8.81 8.11 5.76
N PRO A 88 -9.61 8.96 6.44
CA PRO A 88 -9.08 9.95 7.38
C PRO A 88 -8.29 9.30 8.53
N GLU A 89 -8.75 8.16 9.02
CA GLU A 89 -8.10 7.36 10.06
C GLU A 89 -6.71 6.91 9.65
N LEU A 90 -6.57 6.36 8.44
CA LEU A 90 -5.26 5.89 7.93
C LEU A 90 -4.28 7.05 7.80
N ARG A 91 -4.73 8.19 7.31
CA ARG A 91 -3.91 9.40 7.23
C ARG A 91 -3.40 9.83 8.61
N THR A 92 -4.27 9.86 9.59
CA THR A 92 -3.93 10.20 10.98
C THR A 92 -2.93 9.21 11.56
N ILE A 93 -3.18 7.90 11.41
CA ILE A 93 -2.28 6.84 11.89
C ILE A 93 -0.89 6.98 11.26
N ARG A 94 -0.80 7.17 9.95
CA ARG A 94 0.48 7.33 9.25
C ARG A 94 1.22 8.61 9.63
N ASN A 95 0.50 9.69 9.90
CA ASN A 95 1.10 10.91 10.46
C ASN A 95 1.69 10.65 11.85
N ASN A 96 0.99 9.89 12.68
CA ASN A 96 1.48 9.50 14.00
C ASN A 96 2.72 8.60 13.91
N ILE A 97 2.76 7.68 12.95
CA ILE A 97 3.96 6.85 12.68
C ILE A 97 5.15 7.74 12.33
N ARG A 98 4.99 8.66 11.39
CA ARG A 98 6.06 9.58 10.97
C ARG A 98 6.59 10.42 12.12
N ARG A 99 5.69 10.96 12.95
CA ARG A 99 6.07 11.74 14.14
C ARG A 99 6.80 10.88 15.17
N SER A 100 6.33 9.66 15.41
CA SER A 100 6.95 8.74 16.36
C SER A 100 8.35 8.32 15.89
N GLU A 101 8.53 8.03 14.62
CA GLU A 101 9.84 7.72 14.03
C GLU A 101 10.81 8.89 14.16
N GLN A 102 10.36 10.09 13.88
CA GLN A 102 11.18 11.30 14.04
C GLN A 102 11.57 11.52 15.49
N THR A 103 10.64 11.40 16.43
CA THR A 103 10.91 11.53 17.88
C THR A 103 11.96 10.53 18.35
N ILE A 104 11.84 9.26 17.92
CA ILE A 104 12.81 8.21 18.26
C ILE A 104 14.19 8.56 17.70
N ARG A 105 14.28 8.99 16.46
CA ARG A 105 15.56 9.38 15.83
C ARG A 105 16.21 10.54 16.56
N GLU A 106 15.44 11.55 16.93
CA GLU A 106 15.95 12.70 17.70
C GLU A 106 16.45 12.27 19.08
N GLN A 107 15.73 11.42 19.79
CA GLN A 107 16.13 10.87 21.08
C GLN A 107 17.42 10.05 20.96
N LEU A 108 17.51 9.18 19.96
CA LEU A 108 18.70 8.35 19.72
C LEU A 108 19.89 9.16 19.24
N ASP A 109 19.69 10.14 18.38
CA ASP A 109 20.75 11.06 17.96
C ASP A 109 21.35 11.80 19.18
N GLY A 110 20.50 12.19 20.12
CA GLY A 110 20.98 12.78 21.39
C GLY A 110 21.81 11.81 22.23
N LEU A 111 21.50 10.51 22.18
CA LEU A 111 22.22 9.48 22.91
C LEU A 111 23.57 9.09 22.28
N ILE A 112 23.65 9.07 20.94
CA ILE A 112 24.87 8.63 20.23
C ILE A 112 25.90 9.76 20.03
N ARG A 113 25.51 11.01 20.22
CA ARG A 113 26.40 12.18 20.07
C ARG A 113 27.13 12.52 21.37
N GLY A 114 28.24 13.22 21.23
CA GLY A 114 29.00 13.73 22.35
C GLY A 114 29.71 12.66 23.16
N GLY A 115 29.66 12.76 24.52
CA GLY A 115 30.40 11.90 25.42
C GLY A 115 30.03 10.43 25.43
N ASN A 116 28.90 10.06 24.81
CA ASN A 116 28.44 8.67 24.76
C ASN A 116 29.05 7.87 23.58
N ALA A 117 29.66 8.52 22.60
CA ALA A 117 30.25 7.85 21.45
C ALA A 117 31.30 6.79 21.83
N LYS A 118 32.00 6.96 22.91
CA LYS A 118 33.01 6.02 23.46
C LYS A 118 32.41 4.66 23.85
N TYR A 119 31.13 4.61 24.18
CA TYR A 119 30.44 3.38 24.59
C TYR A 119 29.90 2.57 23.40
N LEU A 120 29.89 3.17 22.21
CA LEU A 120 29.31 2.59 21.01
C LEU A 120 30.37 1.98 20.11
N SER A 121 30.03 0.85 19.47
CA SER A 121 30.85 0.25 18.43
C SER A 121 30.83 1.07 17.14
N ASP A 122 29.71 1.76 16.88
CA ASP A 122 29.50 2.70 15.78
C ASP A 122 28.46 3.74 16.19
N THR A 123 28.52 4.94 15.62
CA THR A 123 27.60 6.04 15.92
C THR A 123 26.40 6.03 14.95
N ILE A 124 25.74 4.90 14.86
CA ILE A 124 24.58 4.68 13.98
C ILE A 124 23.35 4.25 14.80
N VAL A 125 22.18 4.57 14.25
CA VAL A 125 20.89 4.02 14.68
C VAL A 125 20.49 2.92 13.71
N THR A 126 20.08 1.79 14.22
CA THR A 126 19.62 0.67 13.40
C THR A 126 18.37 0.03 13.98
N MET A 127 17.86 -1.01 13.31
CA MET A 127 16.70 -1.77 13.79
C MET A 127 17.07 -3.23 13.99
N ARG A 128 16.56 -3.80 15.08
CA ARG A 128 16.60 -5.24 15.38
C ARG A 128 15.28 -5.64 16.02
N ASN A 129 14.69 -6.74 15.55
CA ASN A 129 13.40 -7.24 16.05
C ASN A 129 12.29 -6.16 16.03
N ASP A 130 12.24 -5.38 14.93
CA ASP A 130 11.30 -4.25 14.75
C ASP A 130 11.40 -3.14 15.80
N ARG A 131 12.56 -3.02 16.43
CA ARG A 131 12.86 -1.99 17.45
C ARG A 131 14.03 -1.14 17.00
N TYR A 132 13.98 0.15 17.26
CA TYR A 132 15.13 1.01 17.11
C TYR A 132 16.13 0.75 18.23
N VAL A 133 17.38 0.52 17.86
CA VAL A 133 18.46 0.13 18.76
C VAL A 133 19.76 0.85 18.40
N ILE A 134 20.71 0.82 19.31
CA ILE A 134 22.08 1.33 19.11
C ILE A 134 23.11 0.24 19.36
N PRO A 135 24.25 0.24 18.64
CA PRO A 135 25.32 -0.75 18.80
C PRO A 135 26.23 -0.37 19.94
N VAL A 136 26.10 -1.03 21.08
CA VAL A 136 26.85 -0.77 22.29
C VAL A 136 27.98 -1.80 22.47
N LYS A 137 29.18 -1.38 22.83
CA LYS A 137 30.26 -2.29 23.22
C LYS A 137 29.84 -3.11 24.41
N GLN A 138 30.13 -4.41 24.42
CA GLN A 138 29.66 -5.36 25.44
C GLN A 138 30.03 -4.92 26.86
N GLU A 139 31.25 -4.40 27.04
CA GLU A 139 31.75 -3.93 28.35
C GLU A 139 30.93 -2.76 28.92
N TYR A 140 30.18 -2.04 28.08
CA TYR A 140 29.36 -0.90 28.49
C TYR A 140 27.86 -1.17 28.49
N ARG A 141 27.47 -2.46 28.51
CA ARG A 141 26.07 -2.89 28.48
C ARG A 141 25.15 -2.13 29.46
N GLY A 142 25.63 -1.84 30.65
CA GLY A 142 24.85 -1.20 31.73
C GLY A 142 24.65 0.31 31.56
N VAL A 143 25.35 0.97 30.64
CA VAL A 143 25.34 2.45 30.54
C VAL A 143 23.98 2.99 30.10
N PHE A 144 23.32 2.33 29.12
CA PHE A 144 22.05 2.81 28.56
C PHE A 144 20.83 2.15 29.19
N GLY A 145 20.98 1.05 29.92
CA GLY A 145 19.89 0.24 30.43
C GLY A 145 19.07 -0.37 29.27
N GLY A 146 17.83 -0.75 29.55
CA GLY A 146 16.90 -1.23 28.52
C GLY A 146 17.08 -2.70 28.15
N VAL A 147 16.86 -3.03 26.88
CA VAL A 147 16.74 -4.42 26.39
C VAL A 147 17.77 -4.70 25.29
N VAL A 148 18.49 -5.82 25.43
CA VAL A 148 19.36 -6.35 24.37
C VAL A 148 18.50 -7.15 23.40
N HIS A 149 18.46 -6.75 22.12
CA HIS A 149 17.68 -7.44 21.10
C HIS A 149 18.50 -8.35 20.21
N ASP A 150 19.78 -8.09 20.06
CA ASP A 150 20.67 -8.84 19.20
C ASP A 150 22.14 -8.61 19.62
N GLN A 151 23.04 -9.41 19.07
CA GLN A 151 24.48 -9.26 19.24
C GLN A 151 25.23 -9.58 17.94
N SER A 152 26.44 -9.01 17.80
CA SER A 152 27.34 -9.37 16.70
C SER A 152 27.81 -10.82 16.83
N ALA A 153 28.32 -11.39 15.73
CA ALA A 153 28.82 -12.77 15.71
C ALA A 153 29.90 -13.04 16.76
N SER A 154 30.76 -12.07 17.06
CA SER A 154 31.78 -12.14 18.11
C SER A 154 31.25 -11.91 19.53
N GLY A 155 30.01 -11.42 19.66
CA GLY A 155 29.43 -11.00 20.93
C GLY A 155 29.99 -9.68 21.51
N GLN A 156 30.87 -9.00 20.78
CA GLN A 156 31.51 -7.75 21.25
C GLN A 156 30.61 -6.54 21.10
N THR A 157 29.61 -6.58 20.26
CA THR A 157 28.62 -5.54 20.06
C THR A 157 27.23 -6.05 20.42
N LEU A 158 26.54 -5.33 21.27
CA LEU A 158 25.16 -5.59 21.65
C LEU A 158 24.25 -4.52 21.02
N PHE A 159 23.18 -4.96 20.38
CA PHE A 159 22.16 -4.07 19.84
C PHE A 159 21.11 -3.84 20.91
N ILE A 160 21.20 -2.68 21.56
CA ILE A 160 20.41 -2.33 22.75
C ILE A 160 19.34 -1.32 22.39
N GLU A 161 18.11 -1.61 22.84
CA GLU A 161 17.05 -0.61 22.94
C GLU A 161 17.25 0.14 24.28
N PRO A 162 17.70 1.40 24.26
CA PRO A 162 17.91 2.15 25.48
C PRO A 162 16.63 2.34 26.28
N LYS A 163 16.72 2.33 27.58
CA LYS A 163 15.57 2.53 28.48
C LYS A 163 14.77 3.79 28.13
N GLN A 164 15.45 4.86 27.72
CA GLN A 164 14.84 6.15 27.40
C GLN A 164 13.87 6.12 26.21
N ILE A 165 14.01 5.14 25.30
CA ILE A 165 13.20 5.05 24.08
C ILE A 165 12.22 3.88 24.08
N VAL A 166 12.19 3.06 25.13
CA VAL A 166 11.27 1.90 25.20
C VAL A 166 9.82 2.32 25.01
N ASP A 167 9.38 3.37 25.70
CA ASP A 167 8.00 3.86 25.57
C ASP A 167 7.72 4.43 24.18
N SER A 168 8.67 5.12 23.58
CA SER A 168 8.54 5.65 22.22
C SER A 168 8.47 4.53 21.18
N ASN A 169 9.30 3.50 21.31
CA ASN A 169 9.23 2.30 20.47
C ASN A 169 7.90 1.55 20.65
N ASN A 170 7.39 1.42 21.86
CA ASN A 170 6.10 0.81 22.15
C ASN A 170 4.95 1.59 21.49
N ARG A 171 5.02 2.91 21.55
CA ARG A 171 4.03 3.79 20.90
C ARG A 171 4.06 3.65 19.38
N LEU A 172 5.25 3.63 18.78
CA LEU A 172 5.42 3.39 17.35
C LEU A 172 4.80 2.05 16.95
N ARG A 173 5.08 0.99 17.72
CA ARG A 173 4.53 -0.34 17.47
C ARG A 173 3.00 -0.35 17.51
N SER A 174 2.40 0.33 18.48
CA SER A 174 0.94 0.48 18.57
C SER A 174 0.36 1.16 17.33
N HIS A 175 1.00 2.20 16.83
CA HIS A 175 0.57 2.88 15.59
C HIS A 175 0.72 1.98 14.36
N GLN A 176 1.77 1.17 14.27
CA GLN A 176 1.97 0.22 13.17
C GLN A 176 0.91 -0.89 13.17
N ILE A 177 0.53 -1.38 14.35
CA ILE A 177 -0.57 -2.35 14.49
C ILE A 177 -1.89 -1.73 14.07
N ALA A 178 -2.15 -0.48 14.48
CA ALA A 178 -3.35 0.25 14.07
C ALA A 178 -3.39 0.49 12.55
N GLU A 179 -2.25 0.78 11.92
CA GLU A 179 -2.15 0.92 10.46
C GLU A 179 -2.54 -0.37 9.75
N ARG A 180 -1.99 -1.49 10.18
CA ARG A 180 -2.30 -2.80 9.59
C ARG A 180 -3.78 -3.12 9.70
N SER A 181 -4.36 -2.91 10.87
CA SER A 181 -5.79 -3.15 11.12
C SER A 181 -6.68 -2.26 10.24
N GLU A 182 -6.34 -0.98 10.11
CA GLU A 182 -7.07 -0.04 9.25
C GLU A 182 -6.96 -0.39 7.76
N ILE A 183 -5.79 -0.81 7.30
CA ILE A 183 -5.59 -1.29 5.92
C ILE A 183 -6.46 -2.52 5.65
N GLU A 184 -6.49 -3.50 6.55
CA GLU A 184 -7.35 -4.68 6.42
C GLU A 184 -8.83 -4.30 6.33
N ARG A 185 -9.28 -3.36 7.15
CA ARG A 185 -10.65 -2.83 7.11
C ARG A 185 -10.96 -2.18 5.76
N ILE A 186 -10.06 -1.36 5.25
CA ILE A 186 -10.23 -0.69 3.95
C ILE A 186 -10.30 -1.70 2.81
N LEU A 187 -9.41 -2.69 2.79
CA LEU A 187 -9.42 -3.74 1.76
C LEU A 187 -10.73 -4.56 1.79
N ALA A 188 -11.24 -4.87 2.96
CA ALA A 188 -12.53 -5.54 3.13
C ALA A 188 -13.69 -4.69 2.62
N GLU A 189 -13.70 -3.39 2.94
CA GLU A 189 -14.73 -2.45 2.50
C GLU A 189 -14.72 -2.30 0.98
N LEU A 190 -13.55 -2.14 0.36
CA LEU A 190 -13.41 -2.05 -1.09
C LEU A 190 -13.84 -3.35 -1.79
N SER A 191 -13.46 -4.50 -1.25
CA SER A 191 -13.87 -5.80 -1.77
C SER A 191 -15.39 -5.96 -1.74
N ALA A 192 -16.03 -5.59 -0.64
CA ALA A 192 -17.48 -5.61 -0.50
C ALA A 192 -18.18 -4.66 -1.48
N ALA A 193 -17.60 -3.49 -1.75
CA ALA A 193 -18.14 -2.53 -2.72
C ALA A 193 -18.15 -3.07 -4.16
N LEU A 194 -17.26 -4.00 -4.49
CA LEU A 194 -17.22 -4.64 -5.81
C LEU A 194 -18.34 -5.68 -6.03
N VAL A 195 -18.85 -6.29 -4.98
CA VAL A 195 -19.80 -7.43 -5.07
C VAL A 195 -21.01 -7.13 -5.92
N PRO A 196 -21.75 -6.01 -5.77
CA PRO A 196 -22.91 -5.69 -6.60
C PRO A 196 -22.56 -5.50 -8.09
N HIS A 197 -21.32 -5.17 -8.39
CA HIS A 197 -20.86 -4.80 -9.73
C HIS A 197 -20.01 -5.88 -10.41
N ARG A 198 -19.86 -7.05 -9.81
CA ARG A 198 -18.94 -8.09 -10.29
C ARG A 198 -19.25 -8.57 -11.73
N ARG A 199 -20.53 -8.65 -12.09
CA ARG A 199 -20.95 -9.04 -13.45
C ARG A 199 -20.54 -8.00 -14.47
N ASP A 200 -20.79 -6.74 -14.19
CA ASP A 200 -20.43 -5.62 -15.06
C ASP A 200 -18.93 -5.48 -15.21
N ILE A 201 -18.16 -5.67 -14.12
CA ILE A 201 -16.70 -5.64 -14.14
C ILE A 201 -16.14 -6.77 -15.02
N LEU A 202 -16.63 -8.00 -14.87
CA LEU A 202 -16.24 -9.13 -15.72
C LEU A 202 -16.60 -8.90 -17.18
N HIS A 203 -17.79 -8.38 -17.43
CA HIS A 203 -18.26 -8.04 -18.77
C HIS A 203 -17.34 -6.99 -19.41
N ASN A 204 -17.02 -5.91 -18.71
CA ASN A 204 -16.11 -4.88 -19.18
C ASN A 204 -14.71 -5.44 -19.49
N ALA A 205 -14.18 -6.31 -18.64
CA ALA A 205 -12.89 -6.97 -18.88
C ALA A 205 -12.90 -7.80 -20.19
N THR A 206 -13.99 -8.48 -20.46
CA THR A 206 -14.17 -9.27 -21.70
C THR A 206 -14.25 -8.36 -22.93
N VAL A 207 -15.02 -7.29 -22.86
CA VAL A 207 -15.16 -6.31 -23.96
C VAL A 207 -13.83 -5.63 -24.27
N ILE A 208 -13.10 -5.20 -23.25
CA ILE A 208 -11.78 -4.57 -23.41
C ILE A 208 -10.79 -5.55 -24.04
N GLY A 209 -10.81 -6.82 -23.64
CA GLY A 209 -9.98 -7.86 -24.23
C GLY A 209 -10.24 -8.04 -25.73
N HIS A 210 -11.50 -7.93 -26.18
CA HIS A 210 -11.85 -7.97 -27.61
C HIS A 210 -11.37 -6.72 -28.35
N LEU A 211 -11.50 -5.54 -27.77
CA LEU A 211 -11.01 -4.28 -28.35
C LEU A 211 -9.48 -4.28 -28.52
N ASP A 212 -8.75 -4.81 -27.54
CA ASP A 212 -7.29 -4.94 -27.61
C ASP A 212 -6.86 -5.90 -28.74
N PHE A 213 -7.56 -7.02 -28.89
CA PHE A 213 -7.32 -7.99 -29.96
C PHE A 213 -7.55 -7.41 -31.35
N ILE A 214 -8.57 -6.56 -31.51
CA ILE A 214 -8.88 -5.89 -32.79
C ILE A 214 -7.79 -4.86 -33.10
N ASN A 215 -7.34 -4.09 -32.10
CA ASN A 215 -6.29 -3.09 -32.26
C ASN A 215 -4.91 -3.70 -32.55
N GLY A 216 -4.61 -4.88 -32.00
CA GLY A 216 -3.35 -5.59 -32.25
C GLY A 216 -3.26 -6.27 -33.64
N LYS A 217 -4.36 -6.32 -34.40
CA LYS A 217 -4.41 -6.86 -35.76
C LYS A 217 -4.47 -5.79 -36.86
N ALA A 218 -4.59 -4.53 -36.49
CA ALA A 218 -4.58 -3.38 -37.38
C ALA A 218 -3.18 -2.80 -37.50
#